data_53793b4db9f21253f4313c8e9364228e
#
_entry.id   53793b4db9f21253f4313c8e9364228e
#
_cell.length_a   1.000
_cell.length_b   1.000
_cell.length_c   1.000
_cell.angle_alpha   90.00
_cell.angle_beta   90.00
_cell.angle_gamma   90.00
#
_symmetry.space_group_name_H-M   'P 1'
#
loop_
_entity.id
_entity.type
_entity.pdbx_description
1 polymer ?
#
loop_
_entity_poly.entity_id
_entity_poly.type
_entity_poly.pdbx_seq_one_letter_code
_entity_poly.pdbx_strand_id
1 'polypeptide(L)'
;EAGIVWKNCPGCNAGSVEQYLHSVLLLLKRRKGVRLEESCMGIVGVGHVGSRIQRMAEALGMRVLLNDPPRADRGETEFVDLSVLARECDIITFHTPLNRNGKYKTFHLADADFFAGLQRKPFIVNTSRGEVIETLALLDALKTGRIRDAVIDTWENEPDIHPDLLQKVFLGTPHIAGYSADGKSNATRMALEELCNFFHIQADFKIVPPALPYMDYSSDPEEAFLQVYDPTRDSDALKRHPEEFEHLRGNYPLRREISFLP
;
A
#
# COMPACT_ATOMS: atom_id res chain seq x y z
N GLU A 1 -5.31 24.54 -23.56
CA GLU A 1 -5.11 24.46 -22.09
C GLU A 1 -5.81 25.67 -21.48
N ALA A 2 -6.62 25.44 -20.41
CA ALA A 2 -7.50 26.47 -19.88
C ALA A 2 -6.80 27.51 -18.96
N GLY A 3 -5.46 27.50 -18.89
CA GLY A 3 -4.69 28.39 -18.00
C GLY A 3 -4.94 28.18 -16.49
N ILE A 4 -5.52 27.03 -16.12
CA ILE A 4 -5.78 26.68 -14.72
C ILE A 4 -4.51 26.13 -14.09
N VAL A 5 -4.10 26.69 -12.95
CA VAL A 5 -3.00 26.16 -12.14
C VAL A 5 -3.58 25.05 -11.25
N TRP A 6 -3.11 23.82 -11.49
CA TRP A 6 -3.47 22.65 -10.69
C TRP A 6 -2.33 22.24 -9.78
N LYS A 7 -2.65 21.87 -8.56
CA LYS A 7 -1.70 21.39 -7.55
C LYS A 7 -2.26 20.15 -6.86
N ASN A 8 -1.37 19.31 -6.35
CA ASN A 8 -1.72 18.12 -5.56
C ASN A 8 -0.84 18.06 -4.29
N CYS A 9 -1.13 17.08 -3.43
CA CYS A 9 -0.42 16.87 -2.17
C CYS A 9 0.35 15.54 -2.21
N PRO A 10 1.46 15.45 -3.00
CA PRO A 10 2.15 14.18 -3.20
C PRO A 10 2.76 13.67 -1.90
N GLY A 11 2.51 12.40 -1.58
CA GLY A 11 3.06 11.74 -0.40
C GLY A 11 2.40 12.11 0.94
N CYS A 12 1.32 12.92 0.95
CA CYS A 12 0.66 13.33 2.19
C CYS A 12 0.22 12.15 3.07
N ASN A 13 -0.15 11.03 2.49
CA ASN A 13 -0.60 9.82 3.16
C ASN A 13 0.37 8.63 3.05
N ALA A 14 1.63 8.89 2.66
CA ALA A 14 2.61 7.81 2.49
C ALA A 14 2.93 7.09 3.81
N GLY A 15 2.90 7.79 4.94
CA GLY A 15 3.03 7.21 6.28
C GLY A 15 1.87 6.29 6.64
N SER A 16 0.64 6.61 6.21
CA SER A 16 -0.52 5.74 6.41
C SER A 16 -0.34 4.40 5.73
N VAL A 17 0.12 4.41 4.46
CA VAL A 17 0.36 3.18 3.68
C VAL A 17 1.53 2.39 4.26
N GLU A 18 2.59 3.08 4.71
CA GLU A 18 3.71 2.45 5.43
C GLU A 18 3.22 1.71 6.68
N GLN A 19 2.41 2.36 7.54
CA GLN A 19 1.84 1.73 8.72
C GLN A 19 0.95 0.53 8.36
N TYR A 20 0.11 0.65 7.33
CA TYR A 20 -0.72 -0.45 6.84
C TYR A 20 0.15 -1.67 6.46
N LEU A 21 1.18 -1.44 5.63
CA LEU A 21 2.03 -2.53 5.19
C LEU A 21 2.88 -3.12 6.33
N HIS A 22 3.31 -2.29 7.28
CA HIS A 22 4.00 -2.79 8.47
C HIS A 22 3.09 -3.73 9.28
N SER A 23 1.83 -3.35 9.54
CA SER A 23 0.85 -4.25 10.18
C SER A 23 0.66 -5.54 9.38
N VAL A 24 0.58 -5.45 8.03
CA VAL A 24 0.50 -6.63 7.16
C VAL A 24 1.69 -7.55 7.35
N LEU A 25 2.92 -7.03 7.37
CA LEU A 25 4.13 -7.84 7.58
C LEU A 25 4.13 -8.55 8.94
N LEU A 26 3.74 -7.85 10.01
CA LEU A 26 3.59 -8.45 11.34
C LEU A 26 2.53 -9.57 11.35
N LEU A 27 1.41 -9.37 10.65
CA LEU A 27 0.38 -10.40 10.51
C LEU A 27 0.85 -11.59 9.67
N LEU A 28 1.61 -11.37 8.60
CA LEU A 28 2.24 -12.45 7.83
C LEU A 28 3.22 -13.24 8.68
N LYS A 29 4.05 -12.56 9.49
CA LYS A 29 4.94 -13.20 10.46
C LYS A 29 4.16 -14.06 11.45
N ARG A 30 3.13 -13.50 12.10
CA ARG A 30 2.38 -14.16 13.19
C ARG A 30 1.42 -15.25 12.70
N ARG A 31 0.72 -15.01 11.59
CA ARG A 31 -0.38 -15.90 11.13
C ARG A 31 0.02 -16.83 9.99
N LYS A 32 1.05 -16.49 9.23
CA LYS A 32 1.52 -17.28 8.08
C LYS A 32 2.93 -17.83 8.26
N GLY A 33 3.59 -17.56 9.40
CA GLY A 33 4.92 -18.06 9.73
C GLY A 33 6.04 -17.50 8.83
N VAL A 34 5.84 -16.29 8.28
CA VAL A 34 6.87 -15.64 7.45
C VAL A 34 8.00 -15.15 8.35
N ARG A 35 9.23 -15.52 8.02
CA ARG A 35 10.45 -14.99 8.65
C ARG A 35 10.93 -13.81 7.83
N LEU A 36 10.68 -12.58 8.34
CA LEU A 36 10.93 -11.36 7.59
C LEU A 36 12.41 -11.20 7.23
N GLU A 37 13.29 -11.46 8.17
CA GLU A 37 14.76 -11.38 8.05
C GLU A 37 15.37 -12.39 7.04
N GLU A 38 14.62 -13.42 6.68
CA GLU A 38 15.01 -14.41 5.66
C GLU A 38 14.27 -14.19 4.32
N SER A 39 13.38 -13.19 4.25
CA SER A 39 12.52 -12.95 3.12
C SER A 39 13.04 -11.85 2.21
N CYS A 40 12.75 -11.96 0.92
CA CYS A 40 13.00 -10.93 -0.07
C CYS A 40 11.70 -10.22 -0.42
N MET A 41 11.70 -8.88 -0.30
CA MET A 41 10.59 -8.04 -0.73
C MET A 41 10.90 -7.36 -2.06
N GLY A 42 10.01 -7.51 -3.03
CA GLY A 42 10.01 -6.75 -4.29
C GLY A 42 9.07 -5.55 -4.18
N ILE A 43 9.57 -4.36 -4.47
CA ILE A 43 8.80 -3.12 -4.45
C ILE A 43 8.66 -2.61 -5.87
N VAL A 44 7.42 -2.55 -6.37
CA VAL A 44 7.07 -2.05 -7.71
C VAL A 44 6.54 -0.63 -7.58
N GLY A 45 7.30 0.35 -8.10
CA GLY A 45 7.04 1.77 -7.92
C GLY A 45 7.68 2.33 -6.64
N VAL A 46 8.77 3.11 -6.80
CA VAL A 46 9.61 3.61 -5.68
C VAL A 46 9.51 5.14 -5.60
N GLY A 47 8.24 5.62 -5.52
CA GLY A 47 7.89 7.01 -5.23
C GLY A 47 7.86 7.29 -3.72
N HIS A 48 7.00 8.23 -3.29
CA HIS A 48 6.86 8.60 -1.87
C HIS A 48 6.51 7.41 -0.97
N VAL A 49 5.60 6.53 -1.41
CA VAL A 49 5.21 5.34 -0.66
C VAL A 49 6.32 4.28 -0.74
N GLY A 50 6.72 3.86 -1.95
CA GLY A 50 7.69 2.78 -2.13
C GLY A 50 9.02 3.03 -1.42
N SER A 51 9.51 4.28 -1.38
CA SER A 51 10.74 4.63 -0.64
C SER A 51 10.59 4.51 0.89
N ARG A 52 9.39 4.73 1.43
CA ARG A 52 9.13 4.49 2.86
C ARG A 52 9.06 2.99 3.16
N ILE A 53 8.37 2.23 2.28
CA ILE A 53 8.28 0.77 2.39
C ILE A 53 9.67 0.13 2.31
N GLN A 54 10.54 0.62 1.40
CA GLN A 54 11.92 0.16 1.32
C GLN A 54 12.64 0.30 2.67
N ARG A 55 12.66 1.52 3.24
CA ARG A 55 13.32 1.77 4.52
C ARG A 55 12.76 0.92 5.66
N MET A 56 11.44 0.77 5.71
CA MET A 56 10.77 -0.08 6.71
C MET A 56 11.19 -1.55 6.54
N ALA A 57 11.17 -2.09 5.33
CA ALA A 57 11.54 -3.49 5.07
C ALA A 57 13.01 -3.75 5.40
N GLU A 58 13.91 -2.84 5.01
CA GLU A 58 15.34 -2.91 5.35
C GLU A 58 15.57 -2.88 6.87
N ALA A 59 14.83 -2.03 7.61
CA ALA A 59 14.91 -1.95 9.07
C ALA A 59 14.36 -3.22 9.75
N LEU A 60 13.45 -3.95 9.10
CA LEU A 60 12.97 -5.27 9.53
C LEU A 60 13.92 -6.41 9.13
N GLY A 61 15.09 -6.09 8.57
CA GLY A 61 16.11 -7.07 8.17
C GLY A 61 15.83 -7.79 6.85
N MET A 62 14.85 -7.35 6.08
CA MET A 62 14.51 -7.98 4.79
C MET A 62 15.50 -7.61 3.69
N ARG A 63 15.75 -8.53 2.77
CA ARG A 63 16.37 -8.18 1.48
C ARG A 63 15.33 -7.47 0.62
N VAL A 64 15.70 -6.34 0.00
CA VAL A 64 14.78 -5.55 -0.84
C VAL A 64 15.30 -5.50 -2.27
N LEU A 65 14.40 -5.69 -3.24
CA LEU A 65 14.60 -5.47 -4.66
C LEU A 65 13.62 -4.42 -5.16
N LEU A 66 14.12 -3.47 -5.94
CA LEU A 66 13.37 -2.29 -6.38
C LEU A 66 13.11 -2.35 -7.88
N ASN A 67 11.87 -2.04 -8.28
CA ASN A 67 11.49 -1.88 -9.68
C ASN A 67 10.82 -0.53 -9.89
N ASP A 68 11.45 0.34 -10.67
CA ASP A 68 10.89 1.64 -11.09
C ASP A 68 11.46 2.00 -12.47
N PRO A 69 10.87 1.51 -13.57
CA PRO A 69 11.38 1.74 -14.92
C PRO A 69 11.57 3.22 -15.28
N PRO A 70 10.66 4.16 -14.90
CA PRO A 70 10.89 5.59 -15.10
C PRO A 70 12.17 6.12 -14.44
N ARG A 71 12.55 5.62 -13.27
CA ARG A 71 13.75 6.01 -12.54
C ARG A 71 15.00 5.35 -13.15
N ALA A 72 14.91 4.07 -13.49
CA ALA A 72 15.98 3.35 -14.20
C ALA A 72 16.35 4.04 -15.51
N ASP A 73 15.37 4.47 -16.30
CA ASP A 73 15.60 5.21 -17.56
C ASP A 73 16.23 6.60 -17.36
N ARG A 74 16.16 7.17 -16.16
CA ARG A 74 16.90 8.40 -15.80
C ARG A 74 18.34 8.14 -15.35
N GLY A 75 18.78 6.88 -15.36
CA GLY A 75 20.15 6.48 -15.03
C GLY A 75 20.37 6.07 -13.58
N GLU A 76 19.31 5.91 -12.78
CA GLU A 76 19.42 5.35 -11.44
C GLU A 76 19.64 3.83 -11.53
N THR A 77 20.63 3.29 -10.83
CA THR A 77 21.16 1.94 -11.06
C THR A 77 20.67 0.87 -10.07
N GLU A 78 19.92 1.25 -9.05
CA GLU A 78 19.41 0.33 -8.02
C GLU A 78 18.18 -0.49 -8.44
N PHE A 79 17.63 -0.22 -9.63
CA PHE A 79 16.40 -0.86 -10.09
C PHE A 79 16.67 -2.08 -10.95
N VAL A 80 15.80 -3.09 -10.76
CA VAL A 80 15.82 -4.31 -11.55
C VAL A 80 14.52 -4.49 -12.34
N ASP A 81 14.54 -5.37 -13.33
CA ASP A 81 13.33 -5.70 -14.10
C ASP A 81 12.28 -6.42 -13.23
N LEU A 82 11.01 -6.24 -13.56
CA LEU A 82 9.90 -6.92 -12.90
C LEU A 82 10.05 -8.45 -12.89
N SER A 83 10.63 -9.02 -13.95
CA SER A 83 10.94 -10.44 -14.05
C SER A 83 11.94 -10.93 -13.00
N VAL A 84 12.83 -10.06 -12.50
CA VAL A 84 13.75 -10.38 -11.40
C VAL A 84 12.95 -10.52 -10.09
N LEU A 85 12.02 -9.60 -9.83
CA LEU A 85 11.12 -9.70 -8.67
C LEU A 85 10.31 -11.00 -8.73
N ALA A 86 9.76 -11.34 -9.89
CA ALA A 86 8.99 -12.57 -10.10
C ALA A 86 9.80 -13.85 -9.78
N ARG A 87 11.11 -13.83 -10.03
CA ARG A 87 11.99 -14.97 -9.74
C ARG A 87 12.45 -15.05 -8.29
N GLU A 88 12.68 -13.90 -7.63
CA GLU A 88 13.47 -13.87 -6.40
C GLU A 88 12.70 -13.48 -5.15
N CYS A 89 11.54 -12.81 -5.27
CA CYS A 89 10.86 -12.25 -4.11
C CYS A 89 9.88 -13.21 -3.46
N ASP A 90 9.78 -13.12 -2.13
CA ASP A 90 8.81 -13.84 -1.29
C ASP A 90 7.56 -12.99 -1.01
N ILE A 91 7.69 -11.68 -1.14
CA ILE A 91 6.61 -10.69 -1.06
C ILE A 91 6.81 -9.70 -2.20
N ILE A 92 5.75 -9.41 -2.97
CA ILE A 92 5.79 -8.39 -4.03
C ILE A 92 4.68 -7.38 -3.76
N THR A 93 5.04 -6.10 -3.64
CA THR A 93 4.11 -5.02 -3.31
C THR A 93 4.11 -3.93 -4.38
N PHE A 94 2.91 -3.45 -4.73
CA PHE A 94 2.70 -2.48 -5.81
C PHE A 94 2.34 -1.10 -5.26
N HIS A 95 3.10 -0.08 -5.69
CA HIS A 95 2.95 1.34 -5.29
C HIS A 95 3.05 2.28 -6.50
N THR A 96 2.54 1.85 -7.64
CA THR A 96 2.58 2.59 -8.90
C THR A 96 1.33 3.44 -9.11
N PRO A 97 1.41 4.56 -9.86
CA PRO A 97 0.22 5.19 -10.42
C PRO A 97 -0.44 4.26 -11.45
N LEU A 98 -1.72 4.48 -11.75
CA LEU A 98 -2.39 3.80 -12.85
C LEU A 98 -2.14 4.54 -14.17
N ASN A 99 -1.32 3.96 -15.02
CA ASN A 99 -1.06 4.40 -16.38
C ASN A 99 -1.68 3.39 -17.35
N ARG A 100 -2.71 3.81 -18.09
CA ARG A 100 -3.40 2.90 -19.02
C ARG A 100 -2.64 2.69 -20.33
N ASN A 101 -1.78 3.65 -20.70
CA ASN A 101 -1.08 3.66 -21.98
C ASN A 101 0.36 4.17 -21.84
N GLY A 102 1.15 4.05 -22.90
CA GLY A 102 2.51 4.57 -22.99
C GLY A 102 3.61 3.61 -22.50
N LYS A 103 4.85 4.09 -22.53
CA LYS A 103 6.05 3.29 -22.19
C LYS A 103 5.99 2.66 -20.80
N TYR A 104 5.41 3.37 -19.84
CA TYR A 104 5.33 2.94 -18.44
C TYR A 104 3.89 2.59 -18.07
N LYS A 105 3.21 1.81 -18.93
CA LYS A 105 1.88 1.29 -18.66
C LYS A 105 1.91 0.43 -17.40
N THR A 106 0.97 0.67 -16.48
CA THR A 106 0.79 -0.09 -15.24
C THR A 106 -0.59 -0.77 -15.15
N PHE A 107 -1.50 -0.47 -16.09
CA PHE A 107 -2.77 -1.18 -16.23
C PHE A 107 -2.49 -2.65 -16.55
N HIS A 108 -2.99 -3.56 -15.69
CA HIS A 108 -2.75 -4.99 -15.73
C HIS A 108 -1.24 -5.32 -15.81
N LEU A 109 -0.44 -4.62 -14.99
CA LEU A 109 1.00 -4.90 -14.90
C LEU A 109 1.26 -6.30 -14.32
N ALA A 110 0.43 -6.73 -13.38
CA ALA A 110 0.40 -8.10 -12.87
C ALA A 110 -0.79 -8.84 -13.52
N ASP A 111 -0.56 -9.33 -14.71
CA ASP A 111 -1.47 -10.14 -15.54
C ASP A 111 -1.14 -11.64 -15.44
N ALA A 112 -1.79 -12.46 -16.28
CA ALA A 112 -1.57 -13.89 -16.32
C ALA A 112 -0.10 -14.27 -16.64
N ASP A 113 0.59 -13.51 -17.49
CA ASP A 113 1.99 -13.77 -17.84
C ASP A 113 2.92 -13.47 -16.67
N PHE A 114 2.65 -12.38 -15.93
CA PHE A 114 3.37 -12.08 -14.70
C PHE A 114 3.24 -13.23 -13.68
N PHE A 115 2.02 -13.70 -13.41
CA PHE A 115 1.80 -14.81 -12.48
C PHE A 115 2.39 -16.13 -12.99
N ALA A 116 2.39 -16.37 -14.30
CA ALA A 116 3.04 -17.54 -14.90
C ALA A 116 4.57 -17.50 -14.72
N GLY A 117 5.17 -16.31 -14.71
CA GLY A 117 6.61 -16.10 -14.53
C GLY A 117 7.12 -16.25 -13.10
N LEU A 118 6.26 -16.38 -12.09
CA LEU A 118 6.65 -16.52 -10.70
C LEU A 118 7.38 -17.86 -10.45
N GLN A 119 8.57 -17.79 -9.87
CA GLN A 119 9.36 -18.98 -9.52
C GLN A 119 9.31 -19.30 -8.01
N ARG A 120 9.06 -18.31 -7.19
CA ARG A 120 8.73 -18.44 -5.78
C ARG A 120 7.22 -18.24 -5.64
N LYS A 121 6.62 -18.75 -4.59
CA LYS A 121 5.20 -18.51 -4.30
C LYS A 121 5.07 -17.27 -3.41
N PRO A 122 5.12 -16.04 -3.96
CA PRO A 122 5.14 -14.85 -3.14
C PRO A 122 3.77 -14.58 -2.50
N PHE A 123 3.76 -13.71 -1.49
CA PHE A 123 2.59 -12.92 -1.13
C PHE A 123 2.50 -11.71 -2.07
N ILE A 124 1.31 -11.41 -2.54
CA ILE A 124 1.05 -10.24 -3.41
C ILE A 124 0.32 -9.18 -2.59
N VAL A 125 0.82 -7.94 -2.62
CA VAL A 125 0.21 -6.81 -1.92
C VAL A 125 -0.10 -5.68 -2.90
N ASN A 126 -1.36 -5.21 -2.92
CA ASN A 126 -1.76 -4.06 -3.72
C ASN A 126 -2.43 -3.00 -2.85
N THR A 127 -1.75 -1.87 -2.68
CA THR A 127 -2.26 -0.65 -2.01
C THR A 127 -2.17 0.56 -2.95
N SER A 128 -2.07 0.33 -4.27
CA SER A 128 -1.89 1.38 -5.27
C SER A 128 -3.19 1.73 -6.00
N ARG A 129 -3.52 0.97 -7.04
CA ARG A 129 -4.78 1.05 -7.81
C ARG A 129 -5.19 -0.36 -8.20
N GLY A 130 -6.49 -0.65 -8.16
CA GLY A 130 -7.01 -2.00 -8.42
C GLY A 130 -6.57 -2.56 -9.75
N GLU A 131 -6.69 -1.77 -10.80
CA GLU A 131 -6.39 -2.17 -12.18
C GLU A 131 -4.88 -2.37 -12.48
N VAL A 132 -4.00 -2.21 -11.49
CA VAL A 132 -2.59 -2.62 -11.62
C VAL A 132 -2.46 -4.13 -11.63
N ILE A 133 -3.35 -4.83 -10.94
CA ILE A 133 -3.41 -6.30 -10.93
C ILE A 133 -4.71 -6.73 -11.63
N GLU A 134 -4.60 -7.61 -12.60
CA GLU A 134 -5.75 -8.22 -13.25
C GLU A 134 -6.46 -9.19 -12.28
N THR A 135 -7.71 -8.89 -11.95
CA THR A 135 -8.51 -9.62 -10.95
C THR A 135 -8.60 -11.13 -11.23
N LEU A 136 -8.87 -11.51 -12.48
CA LEU A 136 -9.03 -12.92 -12.82
C LEU A 136 -7.71 -13.68 -12.82
N ALA A 137 -6.62 -13.04 -13.22
CA ALA A 137 -5.28 -13.62 -13.16
C ALA A 137 -4.82 -13.84 -11.70
N LEU A 138 -5.09 -12.88 -10.81
CA LEU A 138 -4.80 -13.01 -9.38
C LEU A 138 -5.64 -14.15 -8.75
N LEU A 139 -6.92 -14.23 -9.10
CA LEU A 139 -7.82 -15.27 -8.61
C LEU A 139 -7.37 -16.66 -9.07
N ASP A 140 -6.93 -16.81 -10.33
CA ASP A 140 -6.35 -18.06 -10.84
C ASP A 140 -5.04 -18.40 -10.12
N ALA A 141 -4.15 -17.43 -9.93
CA ALA A 141 -2.88 -17.64 -9.22
C ALA A 141 -3.10 -18.11 -7.76
N LEU A 142 -4.13 -17.61 -7.07
CA LEU A 142 -4.55 -18.11 -5.76
C LEU A 142 -5.09 -19.55 -5.84
N LYS A 143 -5.96 -19.84 -6.83
CA LYS A 143 -6.58 -21.18 -7.00
C LYS A 143 -5.55 -22.25 -7.36
N THR A 144 -4.58 -21.90 -8.19
CA THR A 144 -3.54 -22.83 -8.66
C THR A 144 -2.33 -22.94 -7.73
N GLY A 145 -2.30 -22.11 -6.67
CA GLY A 145 -1.20 -22.09 -5.70
C GLY A 145 0.13 -21.55 -6.27
N ARG A 146 0.06 -20.69 -7.30
CA ARG A 146 1.23 -19.95 -7.82
C ARG A 146 1.69 -18.86 -6.87
N ILE A 147 0.81 -18.35 -6.05
CA ILE A 147 1.11 -17.45 -4.94
C ILE A 147 0.66 -18.09 -3.62
N ARG A 148 1.27 -17.65 -2.51
CA ARG A 148 0.89 -18.11 -1.16
C ARG A 148 -0.45 -17.52 -0.74
N ASP A 149 -0.60 -16.20 -0.93
CA ASP A 149 -1.79 -15.46 -0.57
C ASP A 149 -1.69 -14.02 -1.09
N ALA A 150 -2.74 -13.22 -0.90
CA ALA A 150 -2.75 -11.81 -1.29
C ALA A 150 -3.32 -10.90 -0.20
N VAL A 151 -2.89 -9.64 -0.23
CA VAL A 151 -3.42 -8.52 0.57
C VAL A 151 -3.82 -7.42 -0.40
N ILE A 152 -5.11 -7.14 -0.47
CA ILE A 152 -5.68 -6.22 -1.46
C ILE A 152 -6.45 -5.13 -0.73
N ASP A 153 -5.98 -3.89 -0.88
CA ASP A 153 -6.66 -2.69 -0.40
C ASP A 153 -7.40 -1.95 -1.53
N THR A 154 -6.86 -2.05 -2.75
CA THR A 154 -7.42 -1.41 -3.95
C THR A 154 -7.84 -2.46 -4.96
N TRP A 155 -9.04 -2.32 -5.52
CA TRP A 155 -9.71 -3.35 -6.32
C TRP A 155 -10.08 -2.84 -7.70
N GLU A 156 -10.14 -3.73 -8.69
CA GLU A 156 -10.83 -3.39 -9.92
C GLU A 156 -12.34 -3.25 -9.66
N ASN A 157 -12.95 -2.28 -10.34
CA ASN A 157 -14.39 -2.02 -10.31
C ASN A 157 -14.94 -1.58 -8.93
N GLU A 158 -14.12 -0.93 -8.08
CA GLU A 158 -14.65 -0.33 -6.85
C GLU A 158 -15.89 0.54 -7.12
N PRO A 159 -16.96 0.42 -6.33
CA PRO A 159 -17.11 -0.40 -5.12
C PRO A 159 -17.59 -1.83 -5.39
N ASP A 160 -17.93 -2.19 -6.63
CA ASP A 160 -18.48 -3.48 -7.03
C ASP A 160 -17.37 -4.52 -7.23
N ILE A 161 -16.67 -4.84 -6.14
CA ILE A 161 -15.49 -5.70 -6.14
C ILE A 161 -15.84 -7.18 -6.35
N HIS A 162 -14.88 -7.96 -6.86
CA HIS A 162 -15.09 -9.37 -7.17
C HIS A 162 -15.25 -10.21 -5.89
N PRO A 163 -16.44 -10.82 -5.62
CA PRO A 163 -16.73 -11.46 -4.34
C PRO A 163 -15.84 -12.66 -4.04
N ASP A 164 -15.56 -13.51 -5.03
CA ASP A 164 -14.70 -14.69 -4.83
C ASP A 164 -13.27 -14.29 -4.51
N LEU A 165 -12.76 -13.19 -5.09
CA LEU A 165 -11.43 -12.69 -4.77
C LEU A 165 -11.38 -12.18 -3.34
N LEU A 166 -12.37 -11.36 -2.92
CA LEU A 166 -12.47 -10.86 -1.56
C LEU A 166 -12.45 -11.99 -0.52
N GLN A 167 -13.19 -13.06 -0.75
CA GLN A 167 -13.25 -14.18 0.20
C GLN A 167 -11.95 -15.00 0.23
N LYS A 168 -11.18 -15.02 -0.86
CA LYS A 168 -9.97 -15.83 -0.96
C LYS A 168 -8.71 -15.16 -0.42
N VAL A 169 -8.61 -13.84 -0.51
CA VAL A 169 -7.39 -13.12 -0.06
C VAL A 169 -7.23 -13.17 1.47
N PHE A 170 -6.00 -13.16 1.92
CA PHE A 170 -5.67 -13.11 3.34
C PHE A 170 -6.28 -11.88 4.00
N LEU A 171 -6.03 -10.69 3.45
CA LEU A 171 -6.65 -9.44 3.87
C LEU A 171 -7.23 -8.72 2.65
N GLY A 172 -8.48 -8.27 2.77
CA GLY A 172 -9.16 -7.43 1.79
C GLY A 172 -9.77 -6.24 2.49
N THR A 173 -9.29 -5.02 2.19
CA THR A 173 -9.73 -3.79 2.86
C THR A 173 -10.35 -2.79 1.87
N PRO A 174 -11.25 -1.89 2.30
CA PRO A 174 -12.04 -1.05 1.40
C PRO A 174 -11.31 0.24 0.99
N HIS A 175 -10.10 0.12 0.41
CA HIS A 175 -9.27 1.21 -0.08
C HIS A 175 -8.96 2.26 1.02
N ILE A 176 -8.45 1.78 2.16
CA ILE A 176 -8.19 2.60 3.37
C ILE A 176 -6.73 2.59 3.82
N ALA A 177 -5.83 1.92 3.09
CA ALA A 177 -4.41 1.88 3.45
C ALA A 177 -3.81 3.28 3.63
N GLY A 178 -4.24 4.24 2.80
CA GLY A 178 -3.85 5.65 2.89
C GLY A 178 -4.70 6.51 3.84
N TYR A 179 -5.59 5.94 4.65
CA TYR A 179 -6.52 6.69 5.50
C TYR A 179 -5.99 6.80 6.92
N SER A 180 -5.48 7.98 7.28
CA SER A 180 -5.13 8.35 8.65
C SER A 180 -5.50 9.81 8.92
N ALA A 181 -5.61 10.20 10.18
CA ALA A 181 -5.78 11.60 10.57
C ALA A 181 -4.51 12.41 10.25
N ASP A 182 -3.36 11.79 10.35
CA ASP A 182 -2.06 12.38 10.00
C ASP A 182 -2.00 12.69 8.50
N GLY A 183 -2.32 11.73 7.63
CA GLY A 183 -2.36 11.92 6.19
C GLY A 183 -3.37 13.00 5.76
N LYS A 184 -4.57 13.01 6.36
CA LYS A 184 -5.58 14.06 6.13
C LYS A 184 -5.09 15.44 6.56
N SER A 185 -4.46 15.54 7.73
CA SER A 185 -3.86 16.80 8.23
C SER A 185 -2.72 17.27 7.33
N ASN A 186 -1.86 16.35 6.88
CA ASN A 186 -0.81 16.66 5.92
C ASN A 186 -1.37 17.17 4.59
N ALA A 187 -2.39 16.53 4.04
CA ALA A 187 -3.03 16.98 2.79
C ALA A 187 -3.61 18.38 2.93
N THR A 188 -4.32 18.66 4.03
CA THR A 188 -4.89 19.99 4.30
C THR A 188 -3.78 21.04 4.43
N ARG A 189 -2.71 20.75 5.18
CA ARG A 189 -1.57 21.65 5.35
C ARG A 189 -0.90 21.95 4.01
N MET A 190 -0.56 20.92 3.25
CA MET A 190 0.08 21.08 1.93
C MET A 190 -0.79 21.88 0.95
N ALA A 191 -2.10 21.62 0.93
CA ALA A 191 -3.02 22.37 0.09
C ALA A 191 -3.10 23.86 0.46
N LEU A 192 -3.11 24.17 1.76
CA LEU A 192 -3.09 25.58 2.25
C LEU A 192 -1.75 26.25 1.96
N GLU A 193 -0.63 25.56 2.16
CA GLU A 193 0.70 26.06 1.81
C GLU A 193 0.78 26.44 0.31
N GLU A 194 0.31 25.54 -0.58
CA GLU A 194 0.28 25.82 -2.03
C GLU A 194 -0.66 26.97 -2.38
N LEU A 195 -1.81 27.09 -1.72
CA LEU A 195 -2.73 28.22 -1.90
C LEU A 195 -2.08 29.53 -1.48
N CYS A 196 -1.45 29.56 -0.29
CA CYS A 196 -0.75 30.74 0.22
C CYS A 196 0.41 31.14 -0.69
N ASN A 197 1.18 30.17 -1.17
CA ASN A 197 2.27 30.42 -2.12
C ASN A 197 1.76 31.02 -3.43
N PHE A 198 0.66 30.50 -3.97
CA PHE A 198 0.07 30.97 -5.22
C PHE A 198 -0.45 32.41 -5.12
N PHE A 199 -1.09 32.78 -4.01
CA PHE A 199 -1.65 34.13 -3.79
C PHE A 199 -0.71 35.07 -3.05
N HIS A 200 0.54 34.66 -2.74
CA HIS A 200 1.52 35.43 -1.94
C HIS A 200 0.97 35.86 -0.58
N ILE A 201 0.17 35.01 0.05
CA ILE A 201 -0.40 35.24 1.39
C ILE A 201 0.57 34.71 2.45
N GLN A 202 0.93 35.55 3.40
CA GLN A 202 1.59 35.10 4.62
C GLN A 202 0.53 34.70 5.64
N ALA A 203 0.47 33.40 5.95
CA ALA A 203 -0.45 32.86 6.95
C ALA A 203 0.32 31.90 7.88
N ASP A 204 0.09 32.04 9.17
CA ASP A 204 0.51 31.07 10.19
C ASP A 204 -0.70 30.21 10.54
N PHE A 205 -0.64 28.93 10.20
CA PHE A 205 -1.68 27.97 10.54
C PHE A 205 -1.08 26.70 11.12
N LYS A 206 -1.71 26.19 12.18
CA LYS A 206 -1.31 24.95 12.83
C LYS A 206 -2.36 23.87 12.57
N ILE A 207 -2.06 22.98 11.64
CA ILE A 207 -2.91 21.82 11.33
C ILE A 207 -2.22 20.59 11.90
N VAL A 208 -2.81 20.04 12.95
CA VAL A 208 -2.32 18.85 13.64
C VAL A 208 -3.44 17.82 13.73
N PRO A 209 -3.13 16.54 13.61
CA PRO A 209 -4.13 15.49 13.82
C PRO A 209 -4.57 15.43 15.28
N PRO A 210 -5.76 14.89 15.59
CA PRO A 210 -6.22 14.67 16.96
C PRO A 210 -5.23 13.82 17.76
N ALA A 211 -5.20 13.98 19.06
CA ALA A 211 -4.39 13.14 19.94
C ALA A 211 -4.81 11.65 19.82
N LEU A 212 -3.84 10.75 19.97
CA LEU A 212 -4.15 9.33 20.14
C LEU A 212 -4.98 9.16 21.42
N PRO A 213 -6.03 8.29 21.39
CA PRO A 213 -6.66 7.87 22.63
C PRO A 213 -5.63 7.23 23.55
N TYR A 214 -5.76 7.48 24.87
CA TYR A 214 -4.95 6.74 25.82
C TYR A 214 -5.29 5.25 25.76
N MET A 215 -4.29 4.43 25.60
CA MET A 215 -4.39 2.97 25.65
C MET A 215 -3.25 2.42 26.50
N ASP A 216 -3.52 1.34 27.21
CA ASP A 216 -2.48 0.54 27.86
C ASP A 216 -1.86 -0.38 26.81
N TYR A 217 -0.71 0.05 26.25
CA TYR A 217 -0.04 -0.69 25.18
C TYR A 217 0.77 -1.85 25.76
N SER A 218 0.80 -2.94 25.01
CA SER A 218 1.66 -4.09 25.30
C SER A 218 3.12 -3.68 25.43
N SER A 219 3.86 -4.35 26.30
CA SER A 219 5.32 -4.23 26.37
C SER A 219 6.05 -4.88 25.17
N ASP A 220 5.38 -5.75 24.42
CA ASP A 220 5.86 -6.26 23.15
C ASP A 220 5.61 -5.20 22.05
N PRO A 221 6.67 -4.67 21.40
CA PRO A 221 6.53 -3.62 20.40
C PRO A 221 5.66 -4.02 19.21
N GLU A 222 5.73 -5.28 18.74
CA GLU A 222 4.91 -5.75 17.62
C GLU A 222 3.43 -5.83 18.00
N GLU A 223 3.12 -6.26 19.23
CA GLU A 223 1.76 -6.28 19.74
C GLU A 223 1.24 -4.85 19.93
N ALA A 224 2.03 -3.97 20.53
CA ALA A 224 1.69 -2.56 20.69
C ALA A 224 1.37 -1.89 19.34
N PHE A 225 2.14 -2.23 18.29
CA PHE A 225 1.88 -1.74 16.94
C PHE A 225 0.52 -2.20 16.40
N LEU A 226 0.23 -3.48 16.53
CA LEU A 226 -1.05 -4.06 16.09
C LEU A 226 -2.23 -3.59 16.96
N GLN A 227 -2.01 -3.24 18.23
CA GLN A 227 -3.04 -2.60 19.06
C GLN A 227 -3.43 -1.21 18.53
N VAL A 228 -2.47 -0.45 17.97
CA VAL A 228 -2.75 0.84 17.34
C VAL A 228 -3.48 0.65 16.02
N TYR A 229 -2.99 -0.29 15.18
CA TYR A 229 -3.61 -0.55 13.90
C TYR A 229 -3.48 -2.02 13.47
N ASP A 230 -4.62 -2.73 13.44
CA ASP A 230 -4.75 -4.08 12.91
C ASP A 230 -5.78 -4.10 11.76
N PRO A 231 -5.32 -4.24 10.49
CA PRO A 231 -6.19 -4.25 9.32
C PRO A 231 -7.11 -5.48 9.22
N THR A 232 -6.96 -6.47 10.10
CA THR A 232 -7.89 -7.63 10.12
C THR A 232 -9.31 -7.21 10.46
N ARG A 233 -9.49 -6.17 11.29
CA ARG A 233 -10.82 -5.63 11.63
C ARG A 233 -11.53 -5.10 10.38
N ASP A 234 -10.80 -4.35 9.55
CA ASP A 234 -11.32 -3.77 8.31
C ASP A 234 -11.62 -4.86 7.29
N SER A 235 -10.72 -5.85 7.17
CA SER A 235 -10.89 -7.00 6.29
C SER A 235 -12.10 -7.86 6.69
N ASP A 236 -12.26 -8.14 7.98
CA ASP A 236 -13.38 -8.91 8.49
C ASP A 236 -14.71 -8.20 8.29
N ALA A 237 -14.74 -6.86 8.45
CA ALA A 237 -15.93 -6.05 8.20
C ALA A 237 -16.33 -6.11 6.71
N LEU A 238 -15.37 -5.86 5.79
CA LEU A 238 -15.63 -5.90 4.36
C LEU A 238 -16.02 -7.30 3.87
N LYS A 239 -15.39 -8.37 4.37
CA LYS A 239 -15.74 -9.75 4.00
C LYS A 239 -17.14 -10.15 4.45
N ARG A 240 -17.62 -9.61 5.58
CA ARG A 240 -18.97 -9.86 6.07
C ARG A 240 -20.03 -9.03 5.36
N HIS A 241 -19.68 -7.81 4.95
CA HIS A 241 -20.58 -6.83 4.36
C HIS A 241 -19.95 -6.16 3.13
N PRO A 242 -19.71 -6.91 2.03
CA PRO A 242 -19.08 -6.36 0.84
C PRO A 242 -19.89 -5.23 0.19
N GLU A 243 -21.22 -5.23 0.36
CA GLU A 243 -22.15 -4.19 -0.08
C GLU A 243 -21.92 -2.85 0.63
N GLU A 244 -21.25 -2.85 1.78
CA GLU A 244 -20.94 -1.65 2.57
C GLU A 244 -19.58 -1.03 2.23
N PHE A 245 -18.95 -1.40 1.11
CA PHE A 245 -17.61 -0.92 0.73
C PHE A 245 -17.46 0.60 0.88
N GLU A 246 -18.34 1.39 0.23
CA GLU A 246 -18.30 2.84 0.30
C GLU A 246 -18.61 3.39 1.71
N HIS A 247 -19.49 2.73 2.44
CA HIS A 247 -19.80 3.10 3.83
C HIS A 247 -18.59 2.91 4.74
N LEU A 248 -17.95 1.75 4.67
CA LEU A 248 -16.76 1.42 5.46
C LEU A 248 -15.59 2.37 5.14
N ARG A 249 -15.42 2.73 3.86
CA ARG A 249 -14.42 3.67 3.41
C ARG A 249 -14.73 5.11 3.82
N GLY A 250 -15.97 5.58 3.55
CA GLY A 250 -16.38 6.96 3.78
C GLY A 250 -16.47 7.35 5.26
N ASN A 251 -16.86 6.41 6.11
CA ASN A 251 -16.97 6.58 7.56
C ASN A 251 -15.79 5.95 8.33
N TYR A 252 -14.64 5.83 7.69
CA TYR A 252 -13.48 5.19 8.29
C TYR A 252 -13.10 5.83 9.63
N PRO A 253 -12.94 5.04 10.71
CA PRO A 253 -12.67 5.55 12.05
C PRO A 253 -11.32 6.27 12.13
N LEU A 254 -11.13 7.05 13.18
CA LEU A 254 -9.88 7.75 13.44
C LEU A 254 -8.72 6.76 13.57
N ARG A 255 -7.76 6.84 12.64
CA ARG A 255 -6.47 6.14 12.69
C ARG A 255 -5.36 7.16 12.78
N ARG A 256 -4.39 6.93 13.67
CA ARG A 256 -3.18 7.74 13.80
C ARG A 256 -1.97 6.96 13.29
N GLU A 257 -1.07 7.65 12.62
CA GLU A 257 0.22 7.08 12.26
C GLU A 257 1.12 6.99 13.49
N ILE A 258 1.79 5.85 13.63
CA ILE A 258 2.90 5.68 14.55
C ILE A 258 4.09 5.13 13.77
N SER A 259 5.27 5.64 14.07
CA SER A 259 6.53 5.12 13.53
C SER A 259 7.26 4.39 14.64
N PHE A 260 7.71 3.15 14.34
CA PHE A 260 8.59 2.38 15.23
C PHE A 260 10.03 2.37 14.71
N LEU A 261 10.28 3.08 13.63
CA LEU A 261 11.65 3.31 13.18
C LEU A 261 12.24 4.45 13.99
N PRO A 262 13.41 4.28 14.57
CA PRO A 262 14.10 5.33 15.33
C PRO A 262 14.42 6.56 14.47
#